data_854221953d967930744bd793555eece2
#
_entry.id   854221953d967930744bd793555eece2
#
_cell.length_a   1.000
_cell.length_b   1.000
_cell.length_c   1.000
_cell.angle_alpha   90.00
_cell.angle_beta   90.00
_cell.angle_gamma   90.00
#
_symmetry.space_group_name_H-M   'P 1'
#
loop_
_entity.id
_entity.type
_entity.pdbx_description
1 polymer ?
#
loop_
_entity_poly.entity_id
_entity_poly.type
_entity_poly.pdbx_seq_one_letter_code
_entity_poly.pdbx_strand_id
1 'polypeptide(L)'
;MCMIRSIGLFCVLCLLSLLTSCHTTSSTDQDLPPYNPNVEAFTTGKISRYSPVYLIFNQEIPAERLKADRLGKLVRLKPDVPGRWAFENNRTLVFKLEKGFERNTSYQVNADLSEWFEAEGKDKRFAFGFTTLPLALRGNLESMDINKKNENGYDLTAVLFTPDKESP
;
A
#
# COMPACT_ATOMS: atom_id res chain seq x y z
N MET A 1 -50.77 44.29 11.59
CA MET A 1 -50.94 42.85 11.36
C MET A 1 -49.99 42.30 10.27
N CYS A 2 -48.81 42.87 10.09
CA CYS A 2 -47.88 42.48 9.02
C CYS A 2 -46.50 41.96 9.52
N MET A 3 -46.18 42.06 10.83
CA MET A 3 -44.88 41.64 11.37
C MET A 3 -44.77 40.15 11.77
N ILE A 4 -45.89 39.48 12.01
CA ILE A 4 -45.89 38.08 12.49
C ILE A 4 -45.71 37.09 11.33
N ARG A 5 -46.02 37.45 10.08
CA ARG A 5 -45.84 36.56 8.91
C ARG A 5 -44.36 36.40 8.47
N SER A 6 -43.51 37.38 8.74
CA SER A 6 -42.11 37.37 8.34
C SER A 6 -41.24 36.47 9.23
N ILE A 7 -41.59 36.35 10.53
CA ILE A 7 -40.83 35.51 11.47
C ILE A 7 -41.05 34.02 11.22
N GLY A 8 -42.29 33.63 10.82
CA GLY A 8 -42.59 32.24 10.50
C GLY A 8 -41.85 31.72 9.27
N LEU A 9 -41.68 32.58 8.25
CA LEU A 9 -40.96 32.19 7.02
C LEU A 9 -39.47 32.04 7.25
N PHE A 10 -38.87 32.83 8.16
CA PHE A 10 -37.46 32.75 8.50
C PHE A 10 -37.12 31.50 9.34
N CYS A 11 -38.03 31.11 10.26
CA CYS A 11 -37.86 29.85 11.01
C CYS A 11 -37.97 28.60 10.14
N VAL A 12 -38.87 28.59 9.14
CA VAL A 12 -38.99 27.46 8.22
C VAL A 12 -37.76 27.31 7.31
N LEU A 13 -37.15 28.43 6.90
CA LEU A 13 -35.92 28.42 6.11
C LEU A 13 -34.73 27.94 6.91
N CYS A 14 -34.62 28.27 8.22
CA CYS A 14 -33.60 27.77 9.10
C CYS A 14 -33.75 26.27 9.44
N LEU A 15 -34.98 25.74 9.50
CA LEU A 15 -35.21 24.32 9.75
C LEU A 15 -34.85 23.45 8.52
N LEU A 16 -34.99 23.97 7.29
CA LEU A 16 -34.60 23.25 6.08
C LEU A 16 -33.08 23.16 5.88
N SER A 17 -32.28 24.05 6.49
CA SER A 17 -30.83 24.02 6.37
C SER A 17 -30.13 23.00 7.31
N LEU A 18 -30.86 22.40 8.25
CA LEU A 18 -30.34 21.38 9.17
C LEU A 18 -30.42 19.95 8.61
N LEU A 19 -30.96 19.76 7.41
CA LEU A 19 -31.06 18.45 6.75
C LEU A 19 -29.95 18.18 5.74
N THR A 20 -28.91 19.02 5.67
CA THR A 20 -27.65 18.61 5.04
C THR A 20 -26.91 17.67 5.98
N SER A 21 -27.50 16.50 6.19
CA SER A 21 -26.84 15.34 6.76
C SER A 21 -25.58 15.06 5.95
N CYS A 22 -24.44 15.18 6.59
CA CYS A 22 -23.19 14.62 6.08
C CYS A 22 -23.46 13.18 5.63
N HIS A 23 -23.52 12.97 4.36
CA HIS A 23 -23.42 11.65 3.79
C HIS A 23 -21.95 11.21 3.99
N THR A 24 -21.66 10.69 5.17
CA THR A 24 -20.49 9.83 5.35
C THR A 24 -20.76 8.62 4.48
N THR A 25 -20.26 8.67 3.28
CA THR A 25 -20.06 7.49 2.45
C THR A 25 -19.04 6.62 3.21
N SER A 26 -19.54 5.77 4.11
CA SER A 26 -18.84 4.57 4.49
C SER A 26 -18.84 3.70 3.22
N SER A 27 -17.84 3.92 2.39
CA SER A 27 -17.46 2.96 1.35
C SER A 27 -16.94 1.72 2.04
N THR A 28 -17.89 0.86 2.46
CA THR A 28 -17.65 -0.58 2.58
C THR A 28 -17.73 -1.16 1.17
N ASP A 29 -17.05 -0.52 0.24
CA ASP A 29 -16.55 -1.23 -0.92
C ASP A 29 -15.40 -2.07 -0.35
N GLN A 30 -15.68 -3.33 -0.12
CA GLN A 30 -14.63 -4.33 -0.11
C GLN A 30 -14.07 -4.23 -1.52
N ASP A 31 -12.99 -3.47 -1.69
CA ASP A 31 -12.25 -3.40 -2.93
C ASP A 31 -11.84 -4.83 -3.27
N LEU A 32 -12.64 -5.46 -4.11
CA LEU A 32 -12.30 -6.76 -4.68
C LEU A 32 -10.91 -6.58 -5.30
N PRO A 33 -10.01 -7.53 -5.09
CA PRO A 33 -8.69 -7.42 -5.68
C PRO A 33 -8.84 -7.22 -7.18
N PRO A 34 -8.04 -6.34 -7.79
CA PRO A 34 -8.13 -6.05 -9.21
C PRO A 34 -7.99 -7.35 -10.01
N TYR A 35 -8.91 -7.59 -10.92
CA TYR A 35 -8.91 -8.77 -11.76
C TYR A 35 -8.40 -8.46 -13.15
N ASN A 36 -7.52 -9.31 -13.67
CA ASN A 36 -7.09 -9.32 -15.06
C ASN A 36 -6.87 -10.77 -15.49
N PRO A 37 -7.38 -11.22 -16.65
CA PRO A 37 -7.29 -12.61 -17.08
C PRO A 37 -5.85 -13.09 -17.31
N ASN A 38 -4.90 -12.18 -17.53
CA ASN A 38 -3.50 -12.50 -17.75
C ASN A 38 -2.67 -12.53 -16.45
N VAL A 39 -3.25 -12.13 -15.31
CA VAL A 39 -2.56 -12.03 -14.02
C VAL A 39 -3.04 -13.12 -13.07
N GLU A 40 -2.10 -13.91 -12.57
CA GLU A 40 -2.35 -14.98 -11.58
C GLU A 40 -2.25 -14.44 -10.15
N ALA A 41 -1.16 -13.70 -9.86
CA ALA A 41 -0.93 -13.17 -8.53
C ALA A 41 -0.10 -11.87 -8.57
N PHE A 42 -0.21 -11.09 -7.51
CA PHE A 42 0.54 -9.85 -7.34
C PHE A 42 0.72 -9.53 -5.87
N THR A 43 1.71 -8.69 -5.56
CA THR A 43 1.95 -8.23 -4.20
C THR A 43 0.84 -7.29 -3.75
N THR A 44 0.22 -7.57 -2.61
CA THR A 44 -0.85 -6.76 -2.04
C THR A 44 -0.78 -6.71 -0.51
N GLY A 45 -1.60 -5.85 0.12
CA GLY A 45 -1.69 -5.74 1.57
C GLY A 45 -0.51 -5.00 2.20
N LYS A 46 -0.17 -5.38 3.43
CA LYS A 46 0.94 -4.80 4.19
C LYS A 46 2.18 -5.67 4.06
N ILE A 47 3.27 -5.09 3.57
CA ILE A 47 4.54 -5.80 3.34
C ILE A 47 5.70 -5.15 4.09
N SER A 48 6.78 -5.90 4.27
CA SER A 48 8.06 -5.35 4.73
C SER A 48 8.59 -4.30 3.74
N ARG A 49 9.24 -3.29 4.27
CA ARG A 49 9.94 -2.30 3.43
C ARG A 49 11.05 -2.87 2.56
N TYR A 50 11.49 -4.08 2.85
CA TYR A 50 12.55 -4.78 2.12
C TYR A 50 12.03 -5.90 1.22
N SER A 51 10.72 -6.12 1.22
CA SER A 51 10.12 -7.14 0.36
C SER A 51 10.16 -6.73 -1.11
N PRO A 52 10.56 -7.63 -2.02
CA PRO A 52 10.37 -7.41 -3.45
C PRO A 52 8.87 -7.36 -3.80
N VAL A 53 8.54 -6.68 -4.89
CA VAL A 53 7.18 -6.60 -5.42
C VAL A 53 7.08 -7.50 -6.63
N TYR A 54 6.10 -8.40 -6.64
CA TYR A 54 5.88 -9.39 -7.68
C TYR A 54 4.62 -9.11 -8.48
N LEU A 55 4.70 -9.45 -9.76
CA LEU A 55 3.57 -9.62 -10.68
C LEU A 55 3.76 -10.94 -11.41
N ILE A 56 2.83 -11.88 -11.21
CA ILE A 56 2.89 -13.24 -11.74
C ILE A 56 1.78 -13.41 -12.78
N PHE A 57 2.11 -13.92 -13.93
CA PHE A 57 1.20 -14.07 -15.05
C PHE A 57 0.65 -15.49 -15.16
N ASN A 58 -0.60 -15.62 -15.62
CA ASN A 58 -1.27 -16.91 -15.84
C ASN A 58 -0.61 -17.76 -16.92
N GLN A 59 0.07 -17.13 -17.87
CA GLN A 59 0.71 -17.80 -19.00
C GLN A 59 2.13 -17.28 -19.21
N GLU A 60 2.94 -18.07 -19.91
CA GLU A 60 4.30 -17.68 -20.22
C GLU A 60 4.35 -16.57 -21.26
N ILE A 61 5.21 -15.58 -21.01
CA ILE A 61 5.52 -14.56 -22.00
C ILE A 61 6.53 -15.15 -22.99
N PRO A 62 6.27 -15.07 -24.30
CA PRO A 62 7.22 -15.52 -25.31
C PRO A 62 8.59 -14.84 -25.16
N ALA A 63 9.67 -15.60 -25.34
CA ALA A 63 11.04 -15.13 -25.10
C ALA A 63 11.38 -13.85 -25.88
N GLU A 64 10.86 -13.71 -27.10
CA GLU A 64 11.05 -12.52 -27.95
C GLU A 64 10.37 -11.26 -27.40
N ARG A 65 9.39 -11.40 -26.48
CA ARG A 65 8.69 -10.30 -25.83
C ARG A 65 9.29 -9.92 -24.45
N LEU A 66 10.23 -10.71 -23.93
CA LEU A 66 10.93 -10.46 -22.65
C LEU A 66 12.01 -9.38 -22.77
N LYS A 67 11.62 -8.16 -23.17
CA LYS A 67 12.55 -7.04 -23.37
C LYS A 67 12.77 -6.25 -22.10
N ALA A 68 13.89 -6.47 -21.44
CA ALA A 68 14.24 -5.83 -20.17
C ALA A 68 14.42 -4.30 -20.26
N ASP A 69 14.88 -3.79 -21.39
CA ASP A 69 15.14 -2.39 -21.66
C ASP A 69 13.86 -1.51 -21.68
N ARG A 70 12.70 -2.13 -21.89
CA ARG A 70 11.41 -1.44 -21.95
C ARG A 70 10.61 -1.49 -20.66
N LEU A 71 11.01 -2.30 -19.69
CA LEU A 71 10.23 -2.54 -18.47
C LEU A 71 9.89 -1.26 -17.69
N GLY A 72 10.83 -0.33 -17.57
CA GLY A 72 10.58 0.95 -16.90
C GLY A 72 9.56 1.86 -17.59
N LYS A 73 9.22 1.60 -18.86
CA LYS A 73 8.14 2.29 -19.57
C LYS A 73 6.81 1.58 -19.42
N LEU A 74 6.83 0.26 -19.37
CA LEU A 74 5.64 -0.59 -19.28
C LEU A 74 5.10 -0.71 -17.87
N VAL A 75 5.99 -0.75 -16.86
CA VAL A 75 5.59 -0.91 -15.46
C VAL A 75 6.12 0.23 -14.62
N ARG A 76 5.21 0.94 -13.98
CA ARG A 76 5.52 2.10 -13.14
C ARG A 76 5.07 1.86 -11.71
N LEU A 77 5.94 2.13 -10.77
CA LEU A 77 5.68 2.14 -9.34
C LEU A 77 5.60 3.60 -8.85
N LYS A 78 4.60 3.94 -8.06
CA LYS A 78 4.43 5.26 -7.45
C LYS A 78 4.10 5.13 -5.97
N PRO A 79 4.71 5.97 -5.08
CA PRO A 79 5.82 6.91 -5.35
C PRO A 79 7.06 6.23 -5.93
N ASP A 80 7.90 7.01 -6.62
CA ASP A 80 9.13 6.49 -7.21
C ASP A 80 10.11 6.02 -6.12
N VAL A 81 10.74 4.87 -6.36
CA VAL A 81 11.71 4.25 -5.45
C VAL A 81 12.91 3.79 -6.24
N PRO A 82 14.14 3.95 -5.70
CA PRO A 82 15.35 3.40 -6.32
C PRO A 82 15.26 1.88 -6.45
N GLY A 83 15.33 1.40 -7.68
CA GLY A 83 15.20 -0.01 -8.01
C GLY A 83 14.89 -0.22 -9.49
N ARG A 84 14.67 -1.46 -9.86
CA ARG A 84 14.38 -1.82 -11.25
C ARG A 84 13.46 -3.03 -11.36
N TRP A 85 12.61 -3.01 -12.38
CA TRP A 85 11.85 -4.17 -12.80
C TRP A 85 12.75 -5.14 -13.55
N ALA A 86 12.58 -6.42 -13.33
CA ALA A 86 13.27 -7.49 -14.03
C ALA A 86 12.39 -8.72 -14.12
N PHE A 87 12.50 -9.49 -15.19
CA PHE A 87 11.93 -10.83 -15.23
C PHE A 87 12.79 -11.78 -14.38
N GLU A 88 12.18 -12.51 -13.48
CA GLU A 88 12.80 -13.61 -12.76
C GLU A 88 12.73 -14.88 -13.59
N ASN A 89 11.63 -15.07 -14.30
CA ASN A 89 11.40 -16.10 -15.32
C ASN A 89 10.36 -15.58 -16.32
N ASN A 90 9.92 -16.42 -17.25
CA ASN A 90 8.97 -16.04 -18.30
C ASN A 90 7.52 -15.79 -17.83
N ARG A 91 7.21 -16.01 -16.54
CA ARG A 91 5.91 -15.76 -15.92
C ARG A 91 5.97 -14.76 -14.75
N THR A 92 7.15 -14.39 -14.30
CA THR A 92 7.31 -13.62 -13.07
C THR A 92 8.11 -12.37 -13.32
N LEU A 93 7.46 -11.23 -13.09
CA LEU A 93 8.09 -9.93 -13.06
C LEU A 93 8.30 -9.50 -11.59
N VAL A 94 9.50 -9.01 -11.27
CA VAL A 94 9.87 -8.59 -9.92
C VAL A 94 10.47 -7.19 -9.92
N PHE A 95 10.07 -6.36 -8.97
CA PHE A 95 10.77 -5.12 -8.67
C PHE A 95 11.87 -5.38 -7.64
N LYS A 96 13.13 -5.23 -8.06
CA LYS A 96 14.31 -5.38 -7.21
C LYS A 96 14.69 -4.02 -6.66
N LEU A 97 14.59 -3.89 -5.35
CA LEU A 97 14.94 -2.67 -4.61
C LEU A 97 16.46 -2.51 -4.55
N GLU A 98 16.93 -1.28 -4.67
CA GLU A 98 18.29 -0.88 -4.31
C GLU A 98 18.38 -0.49 -2.84
N LYS A 99 17.29 0.10 -2.32
CA LYS A 99 17.11 0.48 -0.91
C LYS A 99 15.70 0.06 -0.47
N GLY A 100 15.44 0.11 0.81
CA GLY A 100 14.08 -0.19 1.30
C GLY A 100 13.06 0.87 0.85
N PHE A 101 11.81 0.48 0.79
CA PHE A 101 10.68 1.41 0.68
C PHE A 101 10.60 2.35 1.89
N GLU A 102 9.94 3.50 1.73
CA GLU A 102 9.54 4.33 2.87
C GLU A 102 8.51 3.58 3.74
N ARG A 103 8.57 3.78 5.06
CA ARG A 103 7.65 3.13 6.00
C ARG A 103 6.26 3.76 5.94
N ASN A 104 5.24 2.97 6.27
CA ASN A 104 3.84 3.41 6.36
C ASN A 104 3.38 4.17 5.11
N THR A 105 3.83 3.73 3.95
CA THR A 105 3.60 4.39 2.67
C THR A 105 2.85 3.46 1.74
N SER A 106 1.79 3.97 1.12
CA SER A 106 1.03 3.26 0.10
C SER A 106 1.66 3.45 -1.26
N TYR A 107 1.86 2.35 -1.96
CA TYR A 107 2.43 2.29 -3.29
C TYR A 107 1.42 1.74 -4.27
N GLN A 108 1.47 2.25 -5.50
CA GLN A 108 0.65 1.78 -6.61
C GLN A 108 1.54 1.38 -7.78
N VAL A 109 1.27 0.21 -8.33
CA VAL A 109 1.90 -0.30 -9.54
C VAL A 109 0.89 -0.21 -10.69
N ASN A 110 1.34 0.31 -11.83
CA ASN A 110 0.57 0.35 -13.06
C ASN A 110 1.38 -0.36 -14.15
N ALA A 111 0.85 -1.45 -14.71
CA ALA A 111 1.47 -2.25 -15.74
C ALA A 111 0.68 -2.14 -17.06
N ASP A 112 1.38 -1.92 -18.16
CA ASP A 112 0.86 -2.05 -19.52
C ASP A 112 1.22 -3.45 -20.02
N LEU A 113 0.21 -4.30 -20.19
CA LEU A 113 0.36 -5.71 -20.55
C LEU A 113 0.32 -5.95 -22.08
N SER A 114 0.06 -4.91 -22.86
CA SER A 114 -0.19 -5.03 -24.31
C SER A 114 1.00 -5.51 -25.11
N GLU A 115 2.24 -5.34 -24.62
CA GLU A 115 3.42 -5.86 -25.28
C GLU A 115 3.66 -7.36 -25.02
N TRP A 116 3.07 -7.89 -23.96
CA TRP A 116 3.29 -9.27 -23.54
C TRP A 116 2.16 -10.20 -23.97
N PHE A 117 0.92 -9.69 -23.95
CA PHE A 117 -0.28 -10.44 -24.21
C PHE A 117 -1.15 -9.76 -25.27
N GLU A 118 -1.89 -10.56 -26.02
CA GLU A 118 -2.93 -10.09 -26.93
C GLU A 118 -4.17 -9.72 -26.12
N ALA A 119 -4.10 -8.58 -25.45
CA ALA A 119 -5.15 -8.06 -24.60
C ALA A 119 -5.91 -6.95 -25.29
N GLU A 120 -7.22 -6.86 -25.06
CA GLU A 120 -8.06 -5.81 -25.60
C GLU A 120 -8.70 -4.95 -24.48
N GLY A 121 -9.06 -3.72 -24.84
CA GLY A 121 -9.79 -2.84 -23.96
C GLY A 121 -9.12 -2.63 -22.61
N LYS A 122 -9.86 -2.88 -21.51
CA LYS A 122 -9.40 -2.71 -20.13
C LYS A 122 -8.30 -3.69 -19.71
N ASP A 123 -8.25 -4.85 -20.35
CA ASP A 123 -7.30 -5.93 -20.00
C ASP A 123 -5.86 -5.63 -20.44
N LYS A 124 -5.65 -4.57 -21.25
CA LYS A 124 -4.33 -4.04 -21.60
C LYS A 124 -3.58 -3.48 -20.39
N ARG A 125 -4.28 -3.07 -19.35
CA ARG A 125 -3.69 -2.43 -18.18
C ARG A 125 -4.07 -3.17 -16.92
N PHE A 126 -3.11 -3.24 -16.01
CA PHE A 126 -3.33 -3.79 -14.69
C PHE A 126 -2.74 -2.85 -13.63
N ALA A 127 -3.53 -2.55 -12.61
CA ALA A 127 -3.10 -1.70 -11.51
C ALA A 127 -3.36 -2.41 -10.18
N PHE A 128 -2.40 -2.36 -9.28
CA PHE A 128 -2.52 -2.91 -7.94
C PHE A 128 -1.73 -2.07 -6.94
N GLY A 129 -1.98 -2.26 -5.66
CA GLY A 129 -1.33 -1.50 -4.61
C GLY A 129 -0.95 -2.33 -3.40
N PHE A 130 -0.01 -1.81 -2.64
CA PHE A 130 0.42 -2.34 -1.36
C PHE A 130 0.81 -1.21 -0.43
N THR A 131 0.93 -1.50 0.87
CA THR A 131 1.38 -0.53 1.88
C THR A 131 2.52 -1.14 2.68
N THR A 132 3.53 -0.37 2.97
CA THR A 132 4.64 -0.82 3.81
C THR A 132 4.30 -0.76 5.30
N LEU A 133 4.89 -1.65 6.07
CA LEU A 133 4.72 -1.69 7.52
C LEU A 133 5.20 -0.39 8.17
N PRO A 134 4.47 0.13 9.18
CA PRO A 134 4.92 1.27 9.98
C PRO A 134 6.08 0.87 10.88
N LEU A 135 6.85 1.85 11.33
CA LEU A 135 7.73 1.66 12.48
C LEU A 135 6.85 1.54 13.73
N ALA A 136 6.90 0.39 14.37
CA ALA A 136 6.26 0.18 15.65
C ALA A 136 7.28 -0.52 16.56
N LEU A 137 7.47 0.02 17.75
CA LEU A 137 8.31 -0.58 18.77
C LEU A 137 7.44 -1.11 19.90
N ARG A 138 7.64 -2.37 20.26
CA ARG A 138 7.07 -2.96 21.48
C ARG A 138 8.23 -3.40 22.34
N GLY A 139 8.19 -3.02 23.62
CA GLY A 139 9.22 -3.40 24.58
C GLY A 139 8.59 -4.20 25.73
N ASN A 140 9.24 -5.28 26.09
CA ASN A 140 8.96 -6.02 27.33
C ASN A 140 10.16 -5.91 28.25
N LEU A 141 9.93 -5.51 29.49
CA LEU A 141 10.94 -5.61 30.53
C LEU A 141 11.02 -7.07 31.00
N GLU A 142 12.18 -7.71 30.85
CA GLU A 142 12.40 -9.09 31.23
C GLU A 142 12.90 -9.22 32.67
N SER A 143 13.86 -8.36 33.06
CA SER A 143 14.37 -8.36 34.43
C SER A 143 14.79 -6.97 34.90
N MET A 144 14.81 -6.81 36.20
CA MET A 144 15.38 -5.68 36.90
C MET A 144 16.20 -6.22 38.09
N ASP A 145 17.50 -6.14 37.98
CA ASP A 145 18.43 -6.65 38.98
C ASP A 145 19.22 -5.52 39.62
N ILE A 146 19.68 -5.72 40.87
CA ILE A 146 20.56 -4.76 41.52
C ILE A 146 21.91 -4.77 40.79
N ASN A 147 22.38 -3.60 40.42
CA ASN A 147 23.69 -3.47 39.77
C ASN A 147 24.78 -3.82 40.76
N LYS A 148 25.53 -4.90 40.48
CA LYS A 148 26.61 -5.40 41.34
C LYS A 148 27.82 -4.45 41.49
N LYS A 149 27.92 -3.45 40.61
CA LYS A 149 29.00 -2.44 40.64
C LYS A 149 28.57 -1.13 41.30
N ASN A 150 27.25 -0.91 41.42
CA ASN A 150 26.67 0.27 42.01
C ASN A 150 25.41 -0.12 42.79
N GLU A 151 25.52 -0.30 44.11
CA GLU A 151 24.43 -0.77 44.97
C GLU A 151 23.17 0.15 44.95
N ASN A 152 23.31 1.38 44.50
CA ASN A 152 22.19 2.32 44.31
C ASN A 152 21.60 2.32 42.90
N GLY A 153 22.01 1.39 42.04
CA GLY A 153 21.57 1.28 40.66
C GLY A 153 20.93 -0.05 40.35
N TYR A 154 20.16 -0.08 39.26
CA TYR A 154 19.53 -1.28 38.74
C TYR A 154 19.97 -1.53 37.30
N ASP A 155 20.18 -2.80 36.97
CA ASP A 155 20.34 -3.27 35.60
C ASP A 155 18.98 -3.68 35.06
N LEU A 156 18.57 -3.09 33.94
CA LEU A 156 17.30 -3.40 33.28
C LEU A 156 17.58 -4.16 31.99
N THR A 157 16.98 -5.33 31.86
CA THR A 157 16.99 -6.09 30.61
C THR A 157 15.61 -5.99 29.95
N ALA A 158 15.59 -5.50 28.71
CA ALA A 158 14.36 -5.37 27.94
C ALA A 158 14.56 -5.92 26.52
N VAL A 159 13.51 -6.55 25.98
CA VAL A 159 13.46 -7.00 24.59
C VAL A 159 12.57 -6.04 23.80
N LEU A 160 13.11 -5.57 22.67
CA LEU A 160 12.40 -4.73 21.73
C LEU A 160 12.00 -5.56 20.51
N PHE A 161 10.72 -5.46 20.15
CA PHE A 161 10.15 -6.08 18.97
C PHE A 161 9.81 -5.02 17.92
N THR A 162 10.19 -5.28 16.69
CA THR A 162 9.82 -4.46 15.52
C THR A 162 8.99 -5.29 14.55
N PRO A 163 8.01 -4.70 13.83
CA PRO A 163 7.20 -5.44 12.85
C PRO A 163 7.96 -5.76 11.57
N ASP A 164 9.13 -5.15 11.37
CA ASP A 164 9.95 -5.30 10.18
C ASP A 164 11.43 -5.44 10.58
N LYS A 165 12.23 -5.99 9.66
CA LYS A 165 13.69 -6.07 9.84
C LYS A 165 14.27 -4.66 9.88
N GLU A 166 15.00 -4.35 10.93
CA GLU A 166 15.74 -3.11 11.06
C GLU A 166 17.23 -3.36 10.81
N SER A 167 17.87 -2.40 10.13
CA SER A 167 19.35 -2.39 10.08
C SER A 167 19.85 -1.84 11.42
N PRO A 168 20.90 -2.44 11.99
CA PRO A 168 21.56 -1.92 13.16
C PRO A 168 22.20 -0.55 12.90
#